data_1d512b984d080b151ba1a6bcdf3b30d6
#
_entry.id   1d512b984d080b151ba1a6bcdf3b30d6
#
_cell.length_a   1.000
_cell.length_b   1.000
_cell.length_c   1.000
_cell.angle_alpha   90.00
_cell.angle_beta   90.00
_cell.angle_gamma   90.00
#
_symmetry.space_group_name_H-M   'P 1'
#
loop_
_entity.id
_entity.type
_entity.pdbx_description
1 polymer ?
#
loop_
_entity_poly.entity_id
_entity_poly.type
_entity_poly.pdbx_seq_one_letter_code
_entity_poly.pdbx_strand_id
1 'polypeptide(L)'
;MKKIFFLFAALCCTMHVQLKADATVLYELNGIHYVLVEMTFADKTTYSAYVVHPEATVEDEDTPTTPSSYTGEVVIENTISYEGNEFPVKFIDENAFLQSTITSIDLPENMSVFNSGAFKDCLALQTIICRAFTPPSTRIHTVAWDYENVFGSLDPEQVSVYVPEDRELIYQKTGGWDTFTHYYTIGSTQGIEALTDDLSSMARKRIIDGQLLIDRGGKTFNAQGAEVK
;
A
#
# COMPACT_ATOMS: atom_id res chain seq x y z
N MET A 1 -32.33 -7.09 5.93
CA MET A 1 -30.86 -7.25 6.02
C MET A 1 -30.45 -8.30 5.00
N LYS A 2 -30.01 -7.85 3.82
CA LYS A 2 -29.53 -8.77 2.78
C LYS A 2 -28.08 -9.09 3.08
N LYS A 3 -27.79 -10.36 3.32
CA LYS A 3 -26.42 -10.86 3.53
C LYS A 3 -25.74 -10.98 2.17
N ILE A 4 -24.71 -10.20 1.96
CA ILE A 4 -23.93 -10.20 0.71
C ILE A 4 -22.84 -11.26 0.88
N PHE A 5 -22.83 -12.22 -0.04
CA PHE A 5 -21.81 -13.26 -0.13
C PHE A 5 -20.70 -12.77 -1.06
N PHE A 6 -19.55 -12.43 -0.54
CA PHE A 6 -18.32 -12.42 -1.33
C PHE A 6 -17.81 -13.86 -1.39
N LEU A 7 -17.81 -14.42 -2.58
CA LEU A 7 -17.19 -15.71 -2.83
C LEU A 7 -15.67 -15.51 -2.96
N PHE A 8 -14.96 -15.48 -1.83
CA PHE A 8 -13.51 -15.66 -1.88
C PHE A 8 -13.21 -17.11 -2.27
N ALA A 9 -13.13 -17.37 -3.57
CA ALA A 9 -12.61 -18.62 -4.12
C ALA A 9 -11.08 -18.56 -4.12
N ALA A 10 -10.46 -18.56 -2.95
CA ALA A 10 -9.03 -18.85 -2.90
C ALA A 10 -8.71 -19.61 -1.62
N LEU A 11 -8.25 -20.79 -1.83
CA LEU A 11 -7.58 -21.69 -0.90
C LEU A 11 -8.45 -22.65 -0.11
N CYS A 12 -8.98 -23.66 -0.77
CA CYS A 12 -8.96 -24.98 -0.13
C CYS A 12 -8.97 -26.14 -1.13
N CYS A 13 -7.79 -26.63 -1.45
CA CYS A 13 -7.67 -28.04 -1.84
C CYS A 13 -8.07 -28.88 -0.61
N THR A 14 -9.18 -29.63 -0.72
CA THR A 14 -9.59 -30.79 0.10
C THR A 14 -10.36 -30.61 1.40
N MET A 15 -10.75 -29.43 1.85
CA MET A 15 -11.77 -29.31 2.90
C MET A 15 -12.84 -28.31 2.46
N HIS A 16 -14.10 -28.73 2.44
CA HIS A 16 -15.25 -27.84 2.27
C HIS A 16 -15.42 -26.99 3.53
N VAL A 17 -14.54 -26.00 3.70
CA VAL A 17 -14.69 -25.00 4.72
C VAL A 17 -15.42 -23.84 4.07
N GLN A 18 -16.70 -23.67 4.40
CA GLN A 18 -17.41 -22.46 4.06
C GLN A 18 -16.86 -21.30 4.93
N LEU A 19 -15.92 -20.53 4.39
CA LEU A 19 -15.60 -19.22 4.94
C LEU A 19 -16.80 -18.31 4.68
N LYS A 20 -17.40 -17.82 5.75
CA LYS A 20 -18.47 -16.83 5.68
C LYS A 20 -17.90 -15.50 6.13
N ALA A 21 -17.91 -14.51 5.24
CA ALA A 21 -17.75 -13.14 5.66
C ALA A 21 -19.02 -12.75 6.45
N ASP A 22 -18.87 -12.41 7.72
CA ASP A 22 -20.00 -12.07 8.60
C ASP A 22 -20.42 -10.60 8.39
N ALA A 23 -19.47 -9.71 8.08
CA ALA A 23 -19.73 -8.33 7.70
C ALA A 23 -18.66 -7.80 6.73
N THR A 24 -19.11 -6.95 5.82
CA THR A 24 -18.26 -6.22 4.89
C THR A 24 -18.71 -4.77 4.83
N VAL A 25 -17.80 -3.83 5.05
CA VAL A 25 -18.08 -2.39 5.09
C VAL A 25 -17.12 -1.66 4.16
N LEU A 26 -17.66 -0.79 3.30
CA LEU A 26 -16.84 0.16 2.55
C LEU A 26 -16.54 1.35 3.44
N TYR A 27 -15.28 1.73 3.54
CA TYR A 27 -14.78 2.78 4.42
C TYR A 27 -13.74 3.64 3.70
N GLU A 28 -13.81 4.96 3.86
CA GLU A 28 -12.84 5.88 3.32
C GLU A 28 -12.06 6.56 4.44
N LEU A 29 -10.74 6.58 4.31
CA LEU A 29 -9.84 7.29 5.22
C LEU A 29 -8.71 7.96 4.42
N ASN A 30 -8.51 9.26 4.63
CA ASN A 30 -7.46 10.04 3.97
C ASN A 30 -7.50 9.96 2.42
N GLY A 31 -8.70 9.81 1.84
CA GLY A 31 -8.90 9.66 0.39
C GLY A 31 -8.60 8.26 -0.15
N ILE A 32 -8.32 7.29 0.72
CA ILE A 32 -8.14 5.88 0.35
C ILE A 32 -9.38 5.09 0.73
N HIS A 33 -9.83 4.27 -0.18
CA HIS A 33 -11.01 3.41 0.00
C HIS A 33 -10.59 2.03 0.48
N TYR A 34 -11.30 1.54 1.49
CA TYR A 34 -11.05 0.25 2.12
C TYR A 34 -12.32 -0.57 2.15
N VAL A 35 -12.20 -1.87 1.98
CA VAL A 35 -13.21 -2.84 2.36
C VAL A 35 -12.77 -3.50 3.65
N LEU A 36 -13.57 -3.31 4.71
CA LEU A 36 -13.36 -3.92 6.02
C LEU A 36 -14.11 -5.24 6.07
N VAL A 37 -13.40 -6.30 6.40
CA VAL A 37 -13.94 -7.67 6.38
C VAL A 37 -13.81 -8.30 7.76
N GLU A 38 -14.94 -8.75 8.29
CA GLU A 38 -15.02 -9.59 9.47
C GLU A 38 -15.31 -11.04 9.04
N MET A 39 -14.50 -11.96 9.48
CA MET A 39 -14.68 -13.39 9.21
C MET A 39 -14.62 -14.20 10.50
N THR A 40 -15.62 -15.05 10.72
CA THR A 40 -15.65 -15.98 11.83
C THR A 40 -15.44 -17.41 11.33
N PHE A 41 -14.45 -18.08 11.90
CA PHE A 41 -14.15 -19.47 11.65
C PHE A 41 -13.93 -20.22 12.97
N ALA A 42 -14.66 -21.29 13.21
CA ALA A 42 -14.54 -22.12 14.40
C ALA A 42 -14.52 -21.25 15.70
N ASP A 43 -15.50 -20.36 15.85
CA ASP A 43 -15.66 -19.44 16.98
C ASP A 43 -14.54 -18.38 17.16
N LYS A 44 -13.65 -18.27 16.18
CA LYS A 44 -12.63 -17.23 16.14
C LYS A 44 -12.95 -16.20 15.07
N THR A 45 -13.19 -14.96 15.50
CA THR A 45 -13.37 -13.81 14.61
C THR A 45 -12.02 -13.21 14.25
N THR A 46 -11.84 -12.90 12.99
CA THR A 46 -10.67 -12.20 12.43
C THR A 46 -11.11 -11.00 11.62
N TYR A 47 -10.31 -9.95 11.69
CA TYR A 47 -10.54 -8.70 10.99
C TYR A 47 -9.41 -8.45 9.98
N SER A 48 -9.75 -7.90 8.84
CA SER A 48 -8.79 -7.45 7.84
C SER A 48 -9.37 -6.33 6.98
N ALA A 49 -8.50 -5.47 6.45
CA ALA A 49 -8.86 -4.43 5.52
C ALA A 49 -8.15 -4.66 4.18
N TYR A 50 -8.86 -4.35 3.11
CA TYR A 50 -8.42 -4.37 1.73
C TYR A 50 -8.42 -2.95 1.21
N VAL A 51 -7.34 -2.49 0.60
CA VAL A 51 -7.37 -1.28 -0.22
C VAL A 51 -8.05 -1.61 -1.52
N VAL A 52 -9.05 -0.85 -1.90
CA VAL A 52 -9.87 -1.12 -3.08
C VAL A 52 -9.86 0.05 -4.06
N HIS A 53 -10.32 -0.19 -5.27
CA HIS A 53 -10.55 0.86 -6.26
C HIS A 53 -11.58 1.88 -5.75
N PRO A 54 -11.42 3.20 -6.02
CA PRO A 54 -12.36 4.22 -5.55
C PRO A 54 -13.81 4.02 -5.99
N GLU A 55 -14.03 3.34 -7.11
CA GLU A 55 -15.36 2.99 -7.62
C GLU A 55 -15.86 1.62 -7.18
N ALA A 56 -15.08 0.91 -6.34
CA ALA A 56 -15.53 -0.38 -5.81
C ALA A 56 -16.77 -0.21 -4.94
N THR A 57 -17.69 -1.15 -5.04
CA THR A 57 -18.88 -1.23 -4.19
C THR A 57 -18.93 -2.57 -3.50
N VAL A 58 -19.63 -2.66 -2.38
CA VAL A 58 -19.85 -3.94 -1.69
C VAL A 58 -21.01 -4.75 -2.30
N GLU A 59 -21.70 -4.19 -3.27
CA GLU A 59 -22.89 -4.80 -3.92
C GLU A 59 -22.55 -5.44 -5.26
N ASP A 60 -21.54 -4.92 -5.97
CA ASP A 60 -21.09 -5.45 -7.25
C ASP A 60 -19.95 -6.45 -7.07
N GLU A 61 -20.08 -7.60 -7.71
CA GLU A 61 -19.01 -8.61 -7.78
C GLU A 61 -17.97 -8.25 -8.86
N ASP A 62 -18.27 -7.26 -9.71
CA ASP A 62 -17.41 -6.86 -10.82
C ASP A 62 -16.31 -5.93 -10.33
N THR A 63 -15.08 -6.30 -10.63
CA THR A 63 -13.91 -5.45 -10.36
C THR A 63 -13.90 -4.26 -11.33
N PRO A 64 -13.75 -3.01 -10.83
CA PRO A 64 -13.64 -1.85 -11.71
C PRO A 64 -12.50 -2.00 -12.72
N THR A 65 -12.76 -1.63 -13.96
CA THR A 65 -11.79 -1.67 -15.07
C THR A 65 -11.43 -0.28 -15.61
N THR A 66 -12.00 0.76 -14.99
CA THR A 66 -11.68 2.17 -15.26
C THR A 66 -10.37 2.58 -14.59
N PRO A 67 -9.68 3.63 -15.07
CA PRO A 67 -8.54 4.18 -14.37
C PRO A 67 -8.90 4.63 -12.96
N SER A 68 -8.11 4.21 -11.99
CA SER A 68 -8.26 4.62 -10.59
C SER A 68 -7.94 6.12 -10.42
N SER A 69 -8.72 6.81 -9.61
CA SER A 69 -8.57 8.26 -9.37
C SER A 69 -7.47 8.60 -8.34
N TYR A 70 -6.77 7.64 -7.78
CA TYR A 70 -5.65 7.90 -6.86
C TYR A 70 -4.51 8.61 -7.58
N THR A 71 -3.92 9.62 -6.93
CA THR A 71 -2.87 10.47 -7.52
C THR A 71 -1.78 10.84 -6.50
N GLY A 72 -0.57 11.14 -7.00
CA GLY A 72 0.52 11.68 -6.19
C GLY A 72 1.07 10.68 -5.17
N GLU A 73 1.37 11.17 -3.97
CA GLU A 73 1.91 10.36 -2.88
C GLU A 73 0.78 9.71 -2.09
N VAL A 74 0.84 8.40 -1.93
CA VAL A 74 -0.16 7.60 -1.21
C VAL A 74 0.48 6.94 0.00
N VAL A 75 -0.15 7.08 1.16
CA VAL A 75 0.23 6.39 2.40
C VAL A 75 -0.93 5.50 2.83
N ILE A 76 -0.68 4.22 2.95
CA ILE A 76 -1.66 3.24 3.42
C ILE A 76 -1.51 3.05 4.92
N GLU A 77 -2.61 3.20 5.66
CA GLU A 77 -2.63 2.99 7.09
C GLU A 77 -2.33 1.53 7.46
N ASN A 78 -1.67 1.32 8.61
CA ASN A 78 -1.35 -0.03 9.07
C ASN A 78 -2.60 -0.77 9.57
N THR A 79 -3.56 -0.03 10.14
CA THR A 79 -4.78 -0.57 10.74
C THR A 79 -5.89 0.46 10.67
N ILE A 80 -7.08 0.03 10.35
CA ILE A 80 -8.29 0.86 10.35
C ILE A 80 -9.10 0.53 11.60
N SER A 81 -9.39 1.55 12.43
CA SER A 81 -10.27 1.42 13.59
C SER A 81 -11.72 1.72 13.16
N TYR A 82 -12.61 0.75 13.33
CA TYR A 82 -14.02 0.91 12.99
C TYR A 82 -14.91 0.18 14.02
N GLU A 83 -15.89 0.90 14.59
CA GLU A 83 -16.85 0.37 15.60
C GLU A 83 -16.20 -0.39 16.77
N GLY A 84 -15.02 0.09 17.22
CA GLY A 84 -14.28 -0.51 18.33
C GLY A 84 -13.45 -1.75 17.97
N ASN A 85 -13.42 -2.13 16.71
CA ASN A 85 -12.58 -3.21 16.18
C ASN A 85 -11.42 -2.65 15.37
N GLU A 86 -10.32 -3.40 15.33
CA GLU A 86 -9.12 -3.06 14.58
C GLU A 86 -8.99 -3.96 13.36
N PHE A 87 -8.92 -3.34 12.17
CA PHE A 87 -8.80 -4.02 10.89
C PHE A 87 -7.39 -3.80 10.31
N PRO A 88 -6.44 -4.72 10.52
CA PRO A 88 -5.12 -4.62 9.91
C PRO A 88 -5.25 -4.59 8.38
N VAL A 89 -4.56 -3.66 7.73
CA VAL A 89 -4.55 -3.55 6.27
C VAL A 89 -3.54 -4.56 5.71
N LYS A 90 -4.04 -5.58 5.04
CA LYS A 90 -3.24 -6.73 4.59
C LYS A 90 -3.22 -6.91 3.09
N PHE A 91 -4.17 -6.32 2.38
CA PHE A 91 -4.43 -6.64 0.97
C PHE A 91 -4.55 -5.36 0.15
N ILE A 92 -3.96 -5.38 -1.03
CA ILE A 92 -4.32 -4.46 -2.12
C ILE A 92 -5.18 -5.29 -3.07
N ASP A 93 -6.42 -4.86 -3.26
CA ASP A 93 -7.39 -5.63 -4.03
C ASP A 93 -7.17 -5.49 -5.55
N GLU A 94 -7.91 -6.28 -6.31
CA GLU A 94 -7.81 -6.30 -7.76
C GLU A 94 -8.09 -4.91 -8.34
N ASN A 95 -7.20 -4.47 -9.25
CA ASN A 95 -7.28 -3.17 -9.93
C ASN A 95 -7.35 -1.93 -8.99
N ALA A 96 -7.00 -2.05 -7.70
CA ALA A 96 -7.11 -0.96 -6.74
C ALA A 96 -6.47 0.35 -7.24
N PHE A 97 -5.29 0.27 -7.82
CA PHE A 97 -4.56 1.42 -8.39
C PHE A 97 -4.45 1.36 -9.92
N LEU A 98 -5.31 0.62 -10.62
CA LEU A 98 -5.27 0.48 -12.08
C LEU A 98 -5.10 1.83 -12.77
N GLN A 99 -4.03 2.00 -13.58
CA GLN A 99 -3.74 3.20 -14.38
C GLN A 99 -3.78 4.51 -13.60
N SER A 100 -3.57 4.45 -12.27
CA SER A 100 -3.52 5.65 -11.42
C SER A 100 -2.27 6.49 -11.73
N THR A 101 -2.32 7.76 -11.34
CA THR A 101 -1.18 8.69 -11.46
C THR A 101 -0.45 8.88 -10.13
N ILE A 102 -0.44 7.86 -9.28
CA ILE A 102 0.38 7.85 -8.07
C ILE A 102 1.86 7.90 -8.43
N THR A 103 2.63 8.66 -7.68
CA THR A 103 4.09 8.80 -7.85
C THR A 103 4.86 8.01 -6.81
N SER A 104 4.30 7.86 -5.63
CA SER A 104 4.84 7.02 -4.56
C SER A 104 3.75 6.32 -3.77
N ILE A 105 4.11 5.19 -3.19
CA ILE A 105 3.23 4.48 -2.24
C ILE A 105 4.03 3.99 -1.03
N ASP A 106 3.48 4.24 0.17
CA ASP A 106 3.99 3.73 1.45
C ASP A 106 3.05 2.64 1.96
N LEU A 107 3.54 1.42 2.01
CA LEU A 107 2.79 0.21 2.34
C LEU A 107 3.10 -0.23 3.77
N PRO A 108 2.09 -0.59 4.59
CA PRO A 108 2.26 -0.90 5.99
C PRO A 108 2.94 -2.25 6.25
N GLU A 109 3.32 -2.48 7.51
CA GLU A 109 3.99 -3.70 7.97
C GLU A 109 3.12 -4.96 7.81
N ASN A 110 1.80 -4.79 7.91
CA ASN A 110 0.83 -5.89 7.82
C ASN A 110 0.55 -6.34 6.38
N MET A 111 1.07 -5.64 5.38
CA MET A 111 0.82 -5.95 3.98
C MET A 111 1.27 -7.36 3.64
N SER A 112 0.38 -8.14 3.02
CA SER A 112 0.60 -9.57 2.78
C SER A 112 0.38 -9.99 1.34
N VAL A 113 -0.57 -9.37 0.62
CA VAL A 113 -0.95 -9.79 -0.73
C VAL A 113 -1.30 -8.60 -1.60
N PHE A 114 -0.86 -8.63 -2.84
CA PHE A 114 -1.35 -7.81 -3.94
C PHE A 114 -2.14 -8.71 -4.89
N ASN A 115 -3.39 -8.36 -5.12
CA ASN A 115 -4.24 -9.07 -6.07
C ASN A 115 -3.94 -8.64 -7.52
N SER A 116 -4.58 -9.30 -8.48
CA SER A 116 -4.37 -9.08 -9.91
C SER A 116 -4.56 -7.60 -10.29
N GLY A 117 -3.66 -7.07 -11.10
CA GLY A 117 -3.77 -5.69 -11.57
C GLY A 117 -3.67 -4.61 -10.50
N ALA A 118 -3.33 -4.95 -9.24
CA ALA A 118 -3.30 -4.00 -8.11
C ALA A 118 -2.62 -2.67 -8.46
N PHE A 119 -1.49 -2.70 -9.18
CA PHE A 119 -0.73 -1.53 -9.66
C PHE A 119 -0.58 -1.52 -11.17
N LYS A 120 -1.49 -2.17 -11.88
CA LYS A 120 -1.39 -2.31 -13.33
C LYS A 120 -1.37 -0.94 -14.00
N ASP A 121 -0.32 -0.74 -14.80
CA ASP A 121 -0.12 0.46 -15.64
C ASP A 121 -0.05 1.78 -14.85
N CYS A 122 0.42 1.75 -13.59
CA CYS A 122 0.74 2.95 -12.80
C CYS A 122 2.03 3.60 -13.31
N LEU A 123 2.03 4.14 -14.52
CA LEU A 123 3.24 4.58 -15.23
C LEU A 123 3.97 5.77 -14.58
N ALA A 124 3.32 6.47 -13.65
CA ALA A 124 3.93 7.58 -12.90
C ALA A 124 4.61 7.12 -11.60
N LEU A 125 4.46 5.85 -11.20
CA LEU A 125 4.99 5.31 -9.94
C LEU A 125 6.52 5.20 -10.01
N GLN A 126 7.21 5.91 -9.12
CA GLN A 126 8.67 5.98 -9.01
C GLN A 126 9.19 5.42 -7.69
N THR A 127 8.36 5.37 -6.66
CA THR A 127 8.79 4.95 -5.32
C THR A 127 7.78 4.00 -4.68
N ILE A 128 8.26 2.86 -4.23
CA ILE A 128 7.52 1.92 -3.39
C ILE A 128 8.25 1.80 -2.06
N ILE A 129 7.62 2.18 -0.96
CA ILE A 129 8.10 1.92 0.39
C ILE A 129 7.27 0.76 0.93
N CYS A 130 7.88 -0.40 1.10
CA CYS A 130 7.18 -1.57 1.64
C CYS A 130 7.74 -1.92 3.02
N ARG A 131 6.97 -1.67 4.07
CA ARG A 131 7.37 -1.89 5.46
C ARG A 131 7.21 -3.34 5.92
N ALA A 132 6.63 -4.19 5.11
CA ALA A 132 6.44 -5.60 5.42
C ALA A 132 7.77 -6.34 5.55
N PHE A 133 7.94 -7.08 6.63
CA PHE A 133 9.15 -7.87 6.87
C PHE A 133 9.32 -9.04 5.89
N THR A 134 8.19 -9.58 5.42
CA THR A 134 8.12 -10.59 4.35
C THR A 134 7.50 -9.95 3.13
N PRO A 135 8.11 -10.10 1.94
CA PRO A 135 7.54 -9.53 0.72
C PRO A 135 6.08 -9.93 0.54
N PRO A 136 5.17 -8.99 0.30
CA PRO A 136 3.79 -9.32 -0.05
C PRO A 136 3.73 -10.24 -1.25
N SER A 137 2.86 -11.25 -1.19
CA SER A 137 2.65 -12.16 -2.30
C SER A 137 2.00 -11.42 -3.47
N THR A 138 2.57 -11.58 -4.65
CA THR A 138 2.00 -11.10 -5.93
C THR A 138 1.32 -12.24 -6.69
N ARG A 139 1.21 -13.43 -6.06
CA ARG A 139 0.62 -14.62 -6.65
C ARG A 139 -0.84 -14.74 -6.26
N ILE A 140 -1.70 -14.76 -7.24
CA ILE A 140 -3.06 -15.25 -7.08
C ILE A 140 -3.02 -16.78 -7.18
N HIS A 141 -3.52 -17.45 -6.17
CA HIS A 141 -3.46 -18.92 -6.05
C HIS A 141 -4.26 -19.70 -7.09
N THR A 142 -4.93 -19.08 -8.03
CA THR A 142 -5.86 -19.76 -8.93
C THR A 142 -5.30 -20.17 -10.29
N VAL A 143 -4.21 -19.54 -10.76
CA VAL A 143 -3.56 -19.93 -12.03
C VAL A 143 -2.05 -19.68 -11.96
N ALA A 144 -1.28 -20.71 -12.22
CA ALA A 144 0.17 -20.77 -12.01
C ALA A 144 1.02 -19.84 -12.90
N TRP A 145 0.45 -18.89 -13.64
CA TRP A 145 1.11 -18.22 -14.76
C TRP A 145 0.96 -16.70 -14.83
N ASP A 146 0.27 -16.03 -13.88
CA ASP A 146 -0.07 -14.61 -13.99
C ASP A 146 0.73 -13.70 -13.03
N TYR A 147 2.07 -13.82 -13.04
CA TYR A 147 2.95 -12.86 -12.34
C TYR A 147 2.98 -11.49 -13.02
N GLU A 148 2.68 -11.45 -14.30
CA GLU A 148 2.84 -10.27 -15.15
C GLU A 148 1.80 -9.18 -14.87
N ASN A 149 0.79 -9.46 -14.02
CA ASN A 149 -0.40 -8.63 -14.00
C ASN A 149 -0.51 -7.66 -12.82
N VAL A 150 0.29 -7.80 -11.76
CA VAL A 150 0.21 -6.89 -10.60
C VAL A 150 0.66 -5.49 -10.97
N PHE A 151 1.76 -5.35 -11.68
CA PHE A 151 2.38 -4.08 -12.07
C PHE A 151 2.12 -3.69 -13.54
N GLY A 152 1.66 -4.63 -14.37
CA GLY A 152 1.36 -4.39 -15.78
C GLY A 152 2.58 -3.92 -16.58
N SER A 153 2.44 -2.77 -17.26
CA SER A 153 3.48 -2.16 -18.08
C SER A 153 4.39 -1.18 -17.33
N LEU A 154 4.38 -1.21 -15.99
CA LEU A 154 5.28 -0.40 -15.17
C LEU A 154 6.73 -0.76 -15.49
N ASP A 155 7.58 0.26 -15.78
CA ASP A 155 9.00 0.08 -16.01
C ASP A 155 9.74 -0.11 -14.66
N PRO A 156 10.19 -1.33 -14.33
CA PRO A 156 10.78 -1.59 -13.02
C PRO A 156 12.15 -0.90 -12.83
N GLU A 157 12.80 -0.47 -13.91
CA GLU A 157 14.06 0.28 -13.84
C GLU A 157 13.87 1.73 -13.40
N GLN A 158 12.66 2.25 -13.47
CA GLN A 158 12.33 3.61 -13.02
C GLN A 158 11.84 3.65 -11.58
N VAL A 159 11.68 2.49 -10.93
CA VAL A 159 11.09 2.39 -9.59
C VAL A 159 12.16 2.08 -8.55
N SER A 160 12.22 2.92 -7.52
CA SER A 160 13.01 2.69 -6.30
C SER A 160 12.15 1.98 -5.26
N VAL A 161 12.61 0.82 -4.79
CA VAL A 161 11.91 0.01 -3.78
C VAL A 161 12.66 0.09 -2.45
N TYR A 162 12.01 0.62 -1.43
CA TYR A 162 12.52 0.72 -0.07
C TYR A 162 11.90 -0.36 0.81
N VAL A 163 12.74 -1.15 1.46
CA VAL A 163 12.34 -2.30 2.28
C VAL A 163 12.98 -2.24 3.67
N PRO A 164 12.52 -3.01 4.67
CA PRO A 164 13.17 -3.07 5.98
C PRO A 164 14.64 -3.51 5.89
N GLU A 165 15.43 -3.11 6.88
CA GLU A 165 16.84 -3.46 6.99
C GLU A 165 17.04 -4.98 6.87
N ASP A 166 18.05 -5.40 6.11
CA ASP A 166 18.40 -6.79 5.83
C ASP A 166 17.31 -7.59 5.06
N ARG A 167 16.37 -6.91 4.37
CA ARG A 167 15.33 -7.57 3.58
C ARG A 167 15.50 -7.46 2.06
N GLU A 168 16.41 -6.63 1.56
CA GLU A 168 16.62 -6.40 0.14
C GLU A 168 16.77 -7.72 -0.64
N LEU A 169 17.61 -8.62 -0.13
CA LEU A 169 17.90 -9.88 -0.82
C LEU A 169 16.67 -10.80 -0.90
N ILE A 170 15.81 -10.81 0.13
CA ILE A 170 14.61 -11.65 0.09
C ILE A 170 13.58 -11.08 -0.89
N TYR A 171 13.43 -9.75 -0.95
CA TYR A 171 12.58 -9.10 -1.94
C TYR A 171 13.07 -9.38 -3.37
N GLN A 172 14.35 -9.21 -3.65
CA GLN A 172 14.98 -9.49 -4.95
C GLN A 172 14.83 -10.93 -5.43
N LYS A 173 14.54 -11.88 -4.52
CA LYS A 173 14.34 -13.30 -4.84
C LYS A 173 12.90 -13.74 -4.80
N THR A 174 11.97 -12.84 -4.47
CA THR A 174 10.54 -13.15 -4.41
C THR A 174 9.88 -12.78 -5.73
N GLY A 175 9.21 -13.75 -6.35
CA GLY A 175 8.56 -13.54 -7.65
C GLY A 175 7.60 -12.35 -7.65
N GLY A 176 7.64 -11.57 -8.74
CA GLY A 176 6.96 -10.31 -8.90
C GLY A 176 7.75 -9.11 -8.37
N TRP A 177 8.46 -9.27 -7.25
CA TRP A 177 9.40 -8.28 -6.73
C TRP A 177 10.77 -8.36 -7.43
N ASP A 178 11.16 -9.53 -7.89
CA ASP A 178 12.43 -9.81 -8.58
C ASP A 178 12.58 -9.08 -9.92
N THR A 179 11.55 -8.44 -10.40
CA THR A 179 11.59 -7.56 -11.58
C THR A 179 12.25 -6.21 -11.31
N PHE A 180 12.18 -5.70 -10.08
CA PHE A 180 12.80 -4.43 -9.71
C PHE A 180 14.31 -4.58 -9.51
N THR A 181 15.05 -3.53 -9.86
CA THR A 181 16.52 -3.52 -9.80
C THR A 181 17.08 -2.59 -8.73
N HIS A 182 16.31 -1.57 -8.31
CA HIS A 182 16.74 -0.54 -7.36
C HIS A 182 16.10 -0.78 -5.98
N TYR A 183 16.86 -1.47 -5.11
CA TYR A 183 16.46 -1.75 -3.73
C TYR A 183 17.27 -0.96 -2.73
N TYR A 184 16.59 -0.41 -1.73
CA TYR A 184 17.17 0.40 -0.65
C TYR A 184 16.57 0.03 0.70
N THR A 185 17.35 0.24 1.76
CA THR A 185 16.85 0.11 3.14
C THR A 185 16.02 1.33 3.52
N ILE A 186 14.87 1.13 4.17
CA ILE A 186 14.05 2.21 4.72
C ILE A 186 14.88 3.04 5.71
N GLY A 187 14.90 4.37 5.52
CA GLY A 187 15.69 5.28 6.35
C GLY A 187 17.16 5.42 5.92
N SER A 188 17.63 4.67 4.91
CA SER A 188 18.93 4.92 4.31
C SER A 188 18.90 6.21 3.47
N THR A 189 20.01 6.95 3.48
CA THR A 189 20.18 8.13 2.62
C THR A 189 20.60 7.75 1.20
N GLN A 190 20.86 6.46 0.94
CA GLN A 190 21.19 5.96 -0.39
C GLN A 190 19.90 5.95 -1.24
N GLY A 191 19.95 6.56 -2.40
CA GLY A 191 18.80 6.74 -3.28
C GLY A 191 18.16 8.14 -3.22
N ILE A 192 18.43 8.91 -2.16
CA ILE A 192 17.97 10.31 -2.04
C ILE A 192 18.90 11.26 -2.83
N GLU A 193 20.11 10.84 -3.17
CA GLU A 193 21.07 11.69 -3.90
C GLU A 193 20.59 12.10 -5.31
N ALA A 194 19.67 11.38 -5.91
CA ALA A 194 19.06 11.78 -7.18
C ALA A 194 17.91 12.80 -7.03
N LEU A 195 17.38 12.98 -5.81
CA LEU A 195 16.31 13.93 -5.49
C LEU A 195 16.82 15.15 -4.69
N THR A 196 18.10 15.17 -4.27
CA THR A 196 18.63 16.17 -3.32
C THR A 196 18.90 17.53 -3.93
N ASP A 197 18.91 17.71 -5.24
CA ASP A 197 19.03 19.05 -5.83
C ASP A 197 17.74 19.88 -5.63
N ASP A 198 16.60 19.26 -5.37
CA ASP A 198 15.33 19.96 -5.12
C ASP A 198 14.94 20.01 -3.64
N LEU A 199 15.37 19.02 -2.83
CA LEU A 199 15.05 18.92 -1.40
C LEU A 199 15.85 19.86 -0.49
N SER A 200 16.96 20.44 -0.97
CA SER A 200 17.67 21.49 -0.25
C SER A 200 16.84 22.78 -0.08
N SER A 201 15.77 22.90 -0.85
CA SER A 201 14.79 24.00 -0.80
C SER A 201 13.60 23.73 0.12
N MET A 202 13.35 22.47 0.55
CA MET A 202 12.21 22.12 1.39
C MET A 202 12.44 22.50 2.85
N ALA A 203 11.46 23.23 3.40
CA ALA A 203 11.47 23.62 4.80
C ALA A 203 11.21 22.43 5.71
N ARG A 204 12.15 22.11 6.62
CA ARG A 204 11.95 21.12 7.67
C ARG A 204 11.41 21.77 8.92
N LYS A 205 10.35 21.25 9.49
CA LYS A 205 9.79 21.70 10.76
C LYS A 205 10.29 20.81 11.89
N ARG A 206 10.78 21.41 12.97
CA ARG A 206 11.16 20.72 14.21
C ARG A 206 10.71 21.52 15.43
N ILE A 207 10.44 20.84 16.54
CA ILE A 207 10.11 21.48 17.81
C ILE A 207 11.29 21.25 18.76
N ILE A 208 11.88 22.32 19.24
CA ILE A 208 12.95 22.29 20.24
C ILE A 208 12.50 23.20 21.39
N ASP A 209 12.50 22.68 22.61
CA ASP A 209 12.07 23.38 23.83
C ASP A 209 10.69 24.06 23.70
N GLY A 210 9.76 23.37 22.99
CA GLY A 210 8.41 23.87 22.77
C GLY A 210 8.29 24.97 21.69
N GLN A 211 9.36 25.31 21.01
CA GLN A 211 9.35 26.30 19.92
C GLN A 211 9.40 25.61 18.57
N LEU A 212 8.49 26.02 17.66
CA LEU A 212 8.51 25.58 16.27
C LEU A 212 9.63 26.29 15.52
N LEU A 213 10.58 25.51 15.01
CA LEU A 213 11.66 25.95 14.16
C LEU A 213 11.47 25.41 12.74
N ILE A 214 11.81 26.21 11.75
CA ILE A 214 11.69 25.88 10.33
C ILE A 214 13.08 26.04 9.71
N ASP A 215 13.71 24.93 9.33
CA ASP A 215 14.98 24.94 8.61
C ASP A 215 14.71 25.01 7.10
N ARG A 216 15.30 26.00 6.43
CA ARG A 216 15.17 26.19 4.97
C ARG A 216 16.47 26.78 4.41
N GLY A 217 17.06 26.13 3.40
CA GLY A 217 18.25 26.63 2.72
C GLY A 217 19.45 26.87 3.65
N GLY A 218 19.65 25.96 4.62
CA GLY A 218 20.74 26.05 5.61
C GLY A 218 20.54 27.10 6.72
N LYS A 219 19.35 27.72 6.79
CA LYS A 219 18.97 28.71 7.80
C LYS A 219 17.79 28.21 8.62
N THR A 220 17.75 28.58 9.90
CA THR A 220 16.66 28.27 10.82
C THR A 220 15.80 29.48 11.07
N PHE A 221 14.50 29.35 11.00
CA PHE A 221 13.53 30.40 11.25
C PHE A 221 12.57 29.97 12.38
N ASN A 222 12.09 30.92 13.17
CA ASN A 222 11.02 30.69 14.13
C ASN A 222 9.63 30.69 13.46
N ALA A 223 8.57 30.44 14.23
CA ALA A 223 7.20 30.42 13.76
C ALA A 223 6.73 31.78 13.19
N GLN A 224 7.39 32.88 13.52
CA GLN A 224 7.14 34.23 13.02
C GLN A 224 7.94 34.56 11.75
N GLY A 225 8.77 33.64 11.26
CA GLY A 225 9.61 33.83 10.09
C GLY A 225 10.91 34.59 10.34
N ALA A 226 11.29 34.82 11.60
CA ALA A 226 12.56 35.43 11.95
C ALA A 226 13.69 34.39 11.96
N GLU A 227 14.86 34.73 11.36
CA GLU A 227 16.05 33.87 11.37
C GLU A 227 16.60 33.73 12.79
N VAL A 228 16.79 32.49 13.24
CA VAL A 228 17.35 32.14 14.55
C VAL A 228 18.80 31.71 14.32
N LYS A 229 19.72 32.38 15.00
CA LYS A 229 21.15 32.06 14.94
C LYS A 229 21.52 31.03 16.01
#